data_e254c3d77e34365fafb2c684d546cd7d
#
_entry.id   e254c3d77e34365fafb2c684d546cd7d
#
_cell.length_a   1.000
_cell.length_b   1.000
_cell.length_c   1.000
_cell.angle_alpha   90.00
_cell.angle_beta   90.00
_cell.angle_gamma   90.00
#
_symmetry.space_group_name_H-M   'P 1'
#
loop_
_entity.id
_entity.type
_entity.pdbx_description
1 polymer ?
#
loop_
_entity_poly.entity_id
_entity_poly.type
_entity_poly.pdbx_seq_one_letter_code
_entity_poly.pdbx_strand_id
1 'polypeptide(L)'
;MYDFYKTLGPISYKNILLTLEIKKNSSEYNNIKFTAFRGINNCTENDLTFLYDHNDLSESKIKPKGVVISNNRKDIAKLDNTIKFIVSDVQSSVAKLSNLFYRDLDNSEKNKLKKTQINHNNSISKSAIIKNGCKIGDDFTIGDGSIISECCIIGRNVKIGSNTIIQNSIIGDNVVIENNCSIGQPGFGFFFNNNNNLKIYHIGRVIIQDKCYIGSNCTIDRGSFSDTYMGENVYLDNQVHIAHNVSIGSNSILAGQCGVAGSTTIGNYVRIGGQVGVIGHVNIGDHVEIAAKSGVRNSIENNQKIMGDPAINMFTYLKKTLKKNKLS
;
A
#
# COMPACT_ATOMS: atom_id res chain seq x y z
N MET A 1 -16.41 1.96 -10.22
CA MET A 1 -14.98 1.88 -9.94
C MET A 1 -14.53 3.32 -9.70
N TYR A 2 -13.81 3.58 -8.63
CA TYR A 2 -13.36 4.95 -8.32
C TYR A 2 -12.09 5.22 -9.09
N ASP A 3 -12.12 6.24 -9.97
CA ASP A 3 -11.02 6.51 -10.90
C ASP A 3 -9.98 7.43 -10.26
N PHE A 4 -9.18 6.88 -9.33
CA PHE A 4 -8.05 7.61 -8.74
C PHE A 4 -6.88 7.81 -9.72
N TYR A 5 -6.91 7.12 -10.86
CA TYR A 5 -5.87 7.12 -11.89
C TYR A 5 -6.49 6.80 -13.24
N LYS A 6 -5.75 7.07 -14.32
CA LYS A 6 -6.15 6.71 -15.68
C LYS A 6 -5.56 5.37 -16.08
N THR A 7 -6.41 4.44 -16.50
CA THR A 7 -5.99 3.23 -17.21
C THR A 7 -5.84 3.55 -18.70
N LEU A 8 -4.65 3.29 -19.26
CA LEU A 8 -4.33 3.53 -20.68
C LEU A 8 -4.66 2.33 -21.57
N GLY A 9 -5.05 1.21 -20.97
CA GLY A 9 -5.49 0.01 -21.67
C GLY A 9 -6.76 0.23 -22.54
N PRO A 10 -7.04 -0.68 -23.47
CA PRO A 10 -6.36 -1.95 -23.65
C PRO A 10 -5.02 -1.83 -24.41
N ILE A 11 -3.98 -2.50 -23.90
CA ILE A 11 -2.64 -2.54 -24.47
C ILE A 11 -2.46 -3.82 -25.30
N SER A 12 -1.91 -3.69 -26.51
CA SER A 12 -1.70 -4.83 -27.43
C SER A 12 -0.55 -5.73 -26.96
N TYR A 13 -0.65 -7.02 -27.31
CA TYR A 13 0.41 -8.02 -27.12
C TYR A 13 1.78 -7.51 -27.63
N LYS A 14 1.78 -6.92 -28.84
CA LYS A 14 3.00 -6.35 -29.44
C LYS A 14 3.63 -5.26 -28.57
N ASN A 15 2.84 -4.37 -27.99
CA ASN A 15 3.35 -3.31 -27.11
C ASN A 15 3.93 -3.89 -25.82
N ILE A 16 3.33 -4.95 -25.27
CA ILE A 16 3.89 -5.66 -24.11
C ILE A 16 5.27 -6.24 -24.46
N LEU A 17 5.40 -6.95 -25.60
CA LEU A 17 6.68 -7.49 -26.03
C LEU A 17 7.76 -6.41 -26.20
N LEU A 18 7.40 -5.28 -26.81
CA LEU A 18 8.32 -4.15 -26.99
C LEU A 18 8.77 -3.57 -25.63
N THR A 19 7.83 -3.36 -24.71
CA THR A 19 8.12 -2.83 -23.36
C THR A 19 9.02 -3.76 -22.56
N LEU A 20 8.80 -5.08 -22.69
CA LEU A 20 9.59 -6.11 -22.00
C LEU A 20 10.85 -6.52 -22.77
N GLU A 21 11.10 -5.95 -23.95
CA GLU A 21 12.26 -6.27 -24.81
C GLU A 21 12.33 -7.76 -25.19
N ILE A 22 11.16 -8.43 -25.29
CA ILE A 22 11.05 -9.83 -25.67
C ILE A 22 11.08 -9.95 -27.19
N LYS A 23 12.11 -10.62 -27.72
CA LYS A 23 12.31 -10.79 -29.17
C LYS A 23 11.41 -11.87 -29.80
N LYS A 24 11.02 -12.89 -29.01
CA LYS A 24 10.17 -14.00 -29.50
C LYS A 24 8.74 -13.51 -29.61
N ASN A 25 8.22 -13.52 -30.85
CA ASN A 25 6.83 -13.17 -31.15
C ASN A 25 6.09 -14.43 -31.63
N SER A 26 4.83 -14.58 -31.20
CA SER A 26 3.90 -15.58 -31.77
C SER A 26 2.82 -14.83 -32.55
N SER A 27 2.70 -15.14 -33.85
CA SER A 27 1.69 -14.53 -34.73
C SER A 27 0.25 -14.79 -34.25
N GLU A 28 0.04 -15.89 -33.53
CA GLU A 28 -1.24 -16.27 -32.92
C GLU A 28 -1.82 -15.21 -31.98
N TYR A 29 -0.96 -14.44 -31.27
CA TYR A 29 -1.36 -13.48 -30.27
C TYR A 29 -1.40 -12.01 -30.76
N ASN A 30 -1.14 -11.75 -32.04
CA ASN A 30 -1.01 -10.38 -32.56
C ASN A 30 -2.26 -9.51 -32.34
N ASN A 31 -3.46 -10.12 -32.35
CA ASN A 31 -4.73 -9.41 -32.13
C ASN A 31 -5.14 -9.31 -30.67
N ILE A 32 -4.36 -9.87 -29.74
CA ILE A 32 -4.68 -9.88 -28.32
C ILE A 32 -4.34 -8.53 -27.69
N LYS A 33 -5.27 -8.10 -26.83
CA LYS A 33 -5.11 -6.91 -26.00
C LYS A 33 -5.43 -7.23 -24.54
N PHE A 34 -4.76 -6.52 -23.64
CA PHE A 34 -4.92 -6.64 -22.19
C PHE A 34 -5.55 -5.37 -21.65
N THR A 35 -6.64 -5.50 -20.88
CA THR A 35 -7.43 -4.38 -20.39
C THR A 35 -6.70 -3.58 -19.34
N ALA A 36 -6.07 -4.25 -18.39
CA ALA A 36 -5.31 -3.64 -17.30
C ALA A 36 -4.13 -4.52 -16.88
N PHE A 37 -3.26 -3.99 -16.05
CA PHE A 37 -2.15 -4.70 -15.41
C PHE A 37 -2.39 -4.73 -13.91
N ARG A 38 -2.67 -5.90 -13.33
CA ARG A 38 -3.12 -6.05 -11.94
C ARG A 38 -2.39 -7.16 -11.21
N GLY A 39 -2.37 -7.08 -9.87
CA GLY A 39 -1.95 -8.20 -9.03
C GLY A 39 -2.88 -9.41 -9.21
N ILE A 40 -2.33 -10.62 -9.03
CA ILE A 40 -3.03 -11.89 -9.29
C ILE A 40 -4.38 -12.01 -8.57
N ASN A 41 -4.50 -11.49 -7.36
CA ASN A 41 -5.72 -11.56 -6.54
C ASN A 41 -6.82 -10.58 -6.99
N ASN A 42 -6.49 -9.60 -7.84
CA ASN A 42 -7.38 -8.53 -8.30
C ASN A 42 -7.54 -8.49 -9.83
N CYS A 43 -6.94 -9.44 -10.56
CA CYS A 43 -7.03 -9.50 -12.02
C CYS A 43 -8.36 -10.09 -12.50
N THR A 44 -8.70 -9.80 -13.76
CA THR A 44 -9.81 -10.40 -14.47
C THR A 44 -9.30 -11.27 -15.63
N GLU A 45 -10.20 -11.98 -16.30
CA GLU A 45 -9.88 -12.81 -17.47
C GLU A 45 -9.27 -12.02 -18.65
N ASN A 46 -9.40 -10.70 -18.66
CA ASN A 46 -8.91 -9.82 -19.72
C ASN A 46 -7.64 -9.06 -19.35
N ASP A 47 -7.10 -9.27 -18.16
CA ASP A 47 -5.98 -8.54 -17.65
C ASP A 47 -4.64 -9.26 -17.87
N LEU A 48 -3.57 -8.48 -17.83
CA LEU A 48 -2.21 -8.94 -17.63
C LEU A 48 -1.90 -8.92 -16.13
N THR A 49 -1.25 -9.95 -15.64
CA THR A 49 -0.78 -10.03 -14.25
C THR A 49 0.72 -10.36 -14.18
N PHE A 50 1.24 -10.48 -12.99
CA PHE A 50 2.62 -10.87 -12.73
C PHE A 50 2.68 -11.81 -11.53
N LEU A 51 3.72 -12.64 -11.49
CA LEU A 51 4.00 -13.55 -10.39
C LEU A 51 5.49 -13.52 -10.06
N TYR A 52 5.80 -13.17 -8.84
CA TYR A 52 7.13 -13.35 -8.28
C TYR A 52 7.37 -14.82 -7.94
N ASP A 53 8.62 -15.25 -7.83
CA ASP A 53 8.99 -16.65 -7.60
C ASP A 53 8.40 -17.23 -6.29
N HIS A 54 8.17 -16.38 -5.29
CA HIS A 54 7.57 -16.76 -3.99
C HIS A 54 6.04 -16.77 -3.97
N ASN A 55 5.36 -16.29 -5.02
CA ASN A 55 3.90 -16.31 -5.03
C ASN A 55 3.35 -17.73 -5.26
N ASP A 56 2.40 -18.15 -4.44
CA ASP A 56 1.67 -19.39 -4.65
C ASP A 56 0.51 -19.18 -5.64
N LEU A 57 0.39 -20.09 -6.60
CA LEU A 57 -0.71 -20.11 -7.56
C LEU A 57 -1.98 -20.78 -7.04
N SER A 58 -1.89 -21.52 -5.95
CA SER A 58 -3.02 -22.28 -5.39
C SER A 58 -4.18 -21.42 -4.92
N GLU A 59 -3.95 -20.14 -4.63
CA GLU A 59 -4.95 -19.21 -4.11
C GLU A 59 -5.73 -18.47 -5.22
N SER A 60 -5.27 -18.48 -6.46
CA SER A 60 -5.94 -17.75 -7.54
C SER A 60 -7.08 -18.55 -8.16
N LYS A 61 -8.32 -18.10 -7.96
CA LYS A 61 -9.52 -18.65 -8.61
C LYS A 61 -9.70 -18.15 -10.05
N ILE A 62 -8.99 -17.11 -10.46
CA ILE A 62 -9.14 -16.43 -11.76
C ILE A 62 -7.96 -16.80 -12.65
N LYS A 63 -8.25 -17.15 -13.91
CA LYS A 63 -7.22 -17.36 -14.94
C LYS A 63 -7.05 -16.06 -15.74
N PRO A 64 -5.96 -15.32 -15.56
CA PRO A 64 -5.69 -14.10 -16.31
C PRO A 64 -5.39 -14.40 -17.78
N LYS A 65 -5.64 -13.46 -18.67
CA LYS A 65 -5.32 -13.58 -20.10
C LYS A 65 -3.80 -13.72 -20.34
N GLY A 66 -2.99 -13.00 -19.56
CA GLY A 66 -1.54 -13.05 -19.63
C GLY A 66 -0.86 -12.92 -18.29
N VAL A 67 0.35 -13.45 -18.19
CA VAL A 67 1.16 -13.40 -16.98
C VAL A 67 2.62 -13.14 -17.31
N VAL A 68 3.24 -12.25 -16.50
CA VAL A 68 4.69 -12.01 -16.49
C VAL A 68 5.32 -12.86 -15.40
N ILE A 69 6.27 -13.69 -15.75
CA ILE A 69 6.91 -14.66 -14.86
C ILE A 69 8.42 -14.72 -15.09
N SER A 70 9.15 -15.14 -14.05
CA SER A 70 10.57 -15.46 -14.15
C SER A 70 10.78 -16.75 -14.96
N ASN A 71 11.90 -16.82 -15.70
CA ASN A 71 12.37 -18.04 -16.37
C ASN A 71 12.76 -19.15 -15.36
N ASN A 72 12.96 -18.82 -14.09
CA ASN A 72 13.33 -19.78 -13.03
C ASN A 72 12.12 -20.47 -12.38
N ARG A 73 10.90 -20.04 -12.70
CA ARG A 73 9.69 -20.55 -12.07
C ARG A 73 9.37 -21.97 -12.53
N LYS A 74 9.18 -22.91 -11.57
CA LYS A 74 9.00 -24.35 -11.85
C LYS A 74 7.55 -24.77 -12.14
N ASP A 75 6.56 -24.01 -11.67
CA ASP A 75 5.12 -24.32 -11.76
C ASP A 75 4.42 -23.68 -12.97
N ILE A 76 5.17 -23.33 -14.01
CA ILE A 76 4.70 -22.69 -15.25
C ILE A 76 3.62 -23.55 -15.94
N ALA A 77 3.70 -24.87 -15.80
CA ALA A 77 2.72 -25.81 -16.38
C ALA A 77 1.30 -25.64 -15.81
N LYS A 78 1.17 -25.13 -14.58
CA LYS A 78 -0.16 -24.90 -13.96
C LYS A 78 -0.92 -23.70 -14.57
N LEU A 79 -0.25 -22.91 -15.41
CA LEU A 79 -0.81 -21.73 -16.08
C LEU A 79 -1.33 -22.08 -17.48
N ASP A 80 -2.19 -23.11 -17.57
CA ASP A 80 -2.81 -23.51 -18.84
C ASP A 80 -3.71 -22.40 -19.39
N ASN A 81 -3.71 -22.24 -20.71
CA ASN A 81 -4.48 -21.22 -21.44
C ASN A 81 -4.16 -19.75 -21.11
N THR A 82 -3.04 -19.48 -20.44
CA THR A 82 -2.58 -18.12 -20.13
C THR A 82 -1.36 -17.78 -21.00
N ILE A 83 -1.34 -16.61 -21.61
CA ILE A 83 -0.17 -16.14 -22.38
C ILE A 83 0.96 -15.80 -21.39
N LYS A 84 2.13 -16.42 -21.60
CA LYS A 84 3.27 -16.30 -20.69
C LYS A 84 4.31 -15.36 -21.29
N PHE A 85 4.61 -14.30 -20.53
CA PHE A 85 5.73 -13.38 -20.79
C PHE A 85 6.87 -13.76 -19.87
N ILE A 86 7.84 -14.50 -20.39
CA ILE A 86 8.98 -14.99 -19.62
C ILE A 86 10.07 -13.95 -19.65
N VAL A 87 10.50 -13.49 -18.48
CA VAL A 87 11.51 -12.42 -18.30
C VAL A 87 12.60 -12.85 -17.33
N SER A 88 13.76 -12.23 -17.42
CA SER A 88 14.86 -12.43 -16.47
C SER A 88 14.60 -11.78 -15.13
N ASP A 89 13.86 -10.66 -15.13
CA ASP A 89 13.55 -9.86 -13.94
C ASP A 89 12.09 -9.39 -13.96
N VAL A 90 11.30 -9.99 -13.09
CA VAL A 90 9.87 -9.66 -12.94
C VAL A 90 9.69 -8.27 -12.35
N GLN A 91 10.53 -7.84 -11.38
CA GLN A 91 10.39 -6.55 -10.71
C GLN A 91 10.61 -5.38 -11.68
N SER A 92 11.65 -5.46 -12.52
CA SER A 92 11.87 -4.51 -13.61
C SER A 92 10.68 -4.45 -14.57
N SER A 93 10.17 -5.63 -14.95
CA SER A 93 9.02 -5.77 -15.85
C SER A 93 7.76 -5.14 -15.25
N VAL A 94 7.50 -5.36 -13.96
CA VAL A 94 6.38 -4.76 -13.23
C VAL A 94 6.48 -3.23 -13.24
N ALA A 95 7.67 -2.68 -13.00
CA ALA A 95 7.88 -1.24 -13.03
C ALA A 95 7.60 -0.66 -14.43
N LYS A 96 8.16 -1.26 -15.51
CA LYS A 96 7.92 -0.84 -16.91
C LYS A 96 6.44 -0.91 -17.27
N LEU A 97 5.77 -2.03 -16.98
CA LEU A 97 4.37 -2.25 -17.32
C LEU A 97 3.42 -1.38 -16.51
N SER A 98 3.69 -1.14 -15.23
CA SER A 98 2.85 -0.23 -14.44
C SER A 98 2.76 1.16 -15.04
N ASN A 99 3.89 1.68 -15.55
CA ASN A 99 3.94 2.97 -16.23
C ASN A 99 3.36 2.95 -17.66
N LEU A 100 3.32 1.77 -18.31
CA LEU A 100 2.66 1.61 -19.61
C LEU A 100 1.14 1.62 -19.47
N PHE A 101 0.60 1.03 -18.39
CA PHE A 101 -0.84 0.87 -18.20
C PHE A 101 -1.50 2.02 -17.45
N TYR A 102 -0.75 2.82 -16.65
CA TYR A 102 -1.33 3.78 -15.73
C TYR A 102 -0.63 5.13 -15.75
N ARG A 103 -1.40 6.18 -15.54
CA ARG A 103 -0.94 7.53 -15.23
C ARG A 103 -1.92 8.24 -14.31
N ASP A 104 -1.49 9.35 -13.74
CA ASP A 104 -2.39 10.23 -13.00
C ASP A 104 -3.43 10.87 -13.93
N LEU A 105 -4.57 11.22 -13.37
CA LEU A 105 -5.57 12.02 -14.08
C LEU A 105 -4.98 13.39 -14.41
N ASP A 106 -5.12 13.84 -15.65
CA ASP A 106 -4.78 15.20 -16.02
C ASP A 106 -5.88 16.20 -15.60
N ASN A 107 -5.60 17.50 -15.71
CA ASN A 107 -6.55 18.54 -15.29
C ASN A 107 -7.87 18.48 -16.06
N SER A 108 -7.86 18.08 -17.33
CA SER A 108 -9.09 17.98 -18.12
C SER A 108 -9.97 16.83 -17.65
N GLU A 109 -9.37 15.72 -17.26
CA GLU A 109 -10.07 14.56 -16.71
C GLU A 109 -10.59 14.85 -15.30
N LYS A 110 -9.79 15.51 -14.44
CA LYS A 110 -10.23 15.97 -13.10
C LYS A 110 -11.42 16.93 -13.17
N ASN A 111 -11.43 17.81 -14.16
CA ASN A 111 -12.55 18.76 -14.37
C ASN A 111 -13.84 18.08 -14.87
N LYS A 112 -13.74 16.88 -15.47
CA LYS A 112 -14.91 16.09 -15.90
C LYS A 112 -15.49 15.22 -14.79
N LEU A 113 -14.82 15.10 -13.64
CA LEU A 113 -15.34 14.37 -12.50
C LEU A 113 -16.64 15.02 -12.02
N LYS A 114 -17.56 14.20 -11.52
CA LYS A 114 -18.79 14.67 -10.91
C LYS A 114 -18.47 15.61 -9.75
N LYS A 115 -19.32 16.60 -9.52
CA LYS A 115 -19.22 17.43 -8.32
C LYS A 115 -19.24 16.55 -7.08
N THR A 116 -18.45 16.92 -6.08
CA THR A 116 -18.43 16.26 -4.78
C THR A 116 -19.81 16.26 -4.14
N GLN A 117 -20.19 15.12 -3.62
CA GLN A 117 -21.41 14.95 -2.83
C GLN A 117 -21.06 15.17 -1.36
N ILE A 118 -21.65 16.21 -0.77
CA ILE A 118 -21.46 16.55 0.65
C ILE A 118 -22.84 16.44 1.30
N ASN A 119 -22.94 15.57 2.31
CA ASN A 119 -24.17 15.37 3.06
C ASN A 119 -24.40 16.49 4.09
N HIS A 120 -25.17 16.25 5.13
CA HIS A 120 -25.64 17.27 6.07
C HIS A 120 -24.73 17.44 7.29
N ASN A 121 -24.93 18.54 8.03
CA ASN A 121 -24.30 18.87 9.32
C ASN A 121 -22.76 18.92 9.29
N ASN A 122 -22.18 19.33 8.18
CA ASN A 122 -20.73 19.32 7.99
C ASN A 122 -20.10 20.65 8.40
N SER A 123 -18.97 20.59 9.10
CA SER A 123 -18.14 21.73 9.49
C SER A 123 -16.87 21.77 8.63
N ILE A 124 -16.87 22.61 7.60
CA ILE A 124 -15.77 22.71 6.64
C ILE A 124 -15.09 24.05 6.78
N SER A 125 -13.80 24.06 7.14
CA SER A 125 -13.02 25.29 7.18
C SER A 125 -13.01 25.98 5.82
N LYS A 126 -13.01 27.33 5.83
CA LYS A 126 -12.95 28.14 4.59
C LYS A 126 -11.67 27.94 3.79
N SER A 127 -10.58 27.51 4.43
CA SER A 127 -9.29 27.24 3.80
C SER A 127 -9.11 25.77 3.39
N ALA A 128 -10.05 24.88 3.75
CA ALA A 128 -10.02 23.48 3.32
C ALA A 128 -10.40 23.33 1.86
N ILE A 129 -9.80 22.37 1.17
CA ILE A 129 -10.04 22.08 -0.23
C ILE A 129 -10.57 20.66 -0.39
N ILE A 130 -11.78 20.50 -0.92
CA ILE A 130 -12.35 19.20 -1.28
C ILE A 130 -12.50 19.15 -2.80
N LYS A 131 -11.74 18.25 -3.44
CA LYS A 131 -11.72 18.12 -4.90
C LYS A 131 -12.95 17.37 -5.42
N ASN A 132 -13.13 17.38 -6.74
CA ASN A 132 -14.27 16.73 -7.40
C ASN A 132 -14.28 15.19 -7.24
N GLY A 133 -15.45 14.61 -7.38
CA GLY A 133 -15.66 13.16 -7.34
C GLY A 133 -15.73 12.56 -5.94
N CYS A 134 -15.51 13.35 -4.88
CA CYS A 134 -15.57 12.87 -3.51
C CYS A 134 -17.01 12.57 -3.08
N LYS A 135 -17.13 11.68 -2.08
CA LYS A 135 -18.36 11.43 -1.33
C LYS A 135 -18.07 11.67 0.15
N ILE A 136 -18.77 12.60 0.75
CA ILE A 136 -18.60 13.01 2.15
C ILE A 136 -19.88 12.70 2.92
N GLY A 137 -19.74 11.91 3.99
CA GLY A 137 -20.87 11.55 4.87
C GLY A 137 -21.38 12.71 5.71
N ASP A 138 -22.33 12.40 6.60
CA ASP A 138 -22.89 13.36 7.56
C ASP A 138 -21.91 13.63 8.72
N ASP A 139 -22.12 14.76 9.41
CA ASP A 139 -21.37 15.15 10.62
C ASP A 139 -19.84 15.20 10.43
N PHE A 140 -19.40 15.49 9.21
CA PHE A 140 -17.99 15.58 8.85
C PHE A 140 -17.38 16.92 9.28
N THR A 141 -16.16 16.88 9.77
CA THR A 141 -15.38 18.08 10.13
C THR A 141 -14.00 18.06 9.46
N ILE A 142 -13.57 19.19 8.90
CA ILE A 142 -12.23 19.37 8.31
C ILE A 142 -11.64 20.72 8.70
N GLY A 143 -10.38 20.68 9.20
CA GLY A 143 -9.63 21.83 9.66
C GLY A 143 -8.97 22.63 8.54
N ASP A 144 -8.32 23.72 8.95
CA ASP A 144 -7.68 24.70 8.05
C ASP A 144 -6.57 24.08 7.21
N GLY A 145 -6.48 24.50 5.94
CA GLY A 145 -5.43 24.08 5.01
C GLY A 145 -5.44 22.62 4.60
N SER A 146 -6.42 21.84 5.05
CA SER A 146 -6.51 20.41 4.71
C SER A 146 -7.07 20.20 3.30
N ILE A 147 -6.61 19.14 2.64
CA ILE A 147 -6.97 18.83 1.24
C ILE A 147 -7.47 17.39 1.14
N ILE A 148 -8.67 17.22 0.59
CA ILE A 148 -9.17 15.93 0.14
C ILE A 148 -9.09 15.91 -1.39
N SER A 149 -8.23 15.04 -1.91
CA SER A 149 -8.03 14.87 -3.34
C SER A 149 -9.21 14.15 -4.01
N GLU A 150 -9.18 14.10 -5.33
CA GLU A 150 -10.26 13.60 -6.17
C GLU A 150 -10.70 12.17 -5.80
N CYS A 151 -11.99 11.90 -5.90
CA CYS A 151 -12.62 10.58 -5.76
C CYS A 151 -12.53 9.92 -4.39
N CYS A 152 -12.05 10.59 -3.35
CA CYS A 152 -12.02 10.03 -1.99
C CYS A 152 -13.44 9.82 -1.46
N ILE A 153 -13.56 8.79 -0.60
CA ILE A 153 -14.80 8.49 0.12
C ILE A 153 -14.54 8.65 1.61
N ILE A 154 -15.37 9.44 2.25
CA ILE A 154 -15.28 9.73 3.67
C ILE A 154 -16.64 9.39 4.31
N GLY A 155 -16.64 8.56 5.32
CA GLY A 155 -17.82 8.12 6.06
C GLY A 155 -18.46 9.22 6.93
N ARG A 156 -19.34 8.78 7.82
CA ARG A 156 -20.07 9.66 8.75
C ARG A 156 -19.24 9.96 9.99
N ASN A 157 -19.45 11.14 10.58
CA ASN A 157 -18.79 11.56 11.84
C ASN A 157 -17.26 11.43 11.78
N VAL A 158 -16.67 11.79 10.62
CA VAL A 158 -15.22 11.81 10.44
C VAL A 158 -14.68 13.19 10.79
N LYS A 159 -13.61 13.23 11.56
CA LYS A 159 -12.92 14.47 11.94
C LYS A 159 -11.52 14.48 11.36
N ILE A 160 -11.19 15.51 10.58
CA ILE A 160 -9.88 15.73 9.98
C ILE A 160 -9.30 17.03 10.52
N GLY A 161 -8.13 16.96 11.12
CA GLY A 161 -7.37 18.11 11.63
C GLY A 161 -6.88 19.04 10.52
N SER A 162 -6.08 20.02 10.89
CA SER A 162 -5.54 21.03 9.97
C SER A 162 -4.30 20.52 9.21
N ASN A 163 -4.06 21.05 8.00
CA ASN A 163 -2.91 20.73 7.15
C ASN A 163 -2.76 19.24 6.80
N THR A 164 -3.85 18.49 6.81
CA THR A 164 -3.87 17.05 6.48
C THR A 164 -4.24 16.85 5.02
N ILE A 165 -3.50 16.00 4.32
CA ILE A 165 -3.73 15.67 2.90
C ILE A 165 -4.21 14.23 2.80
N ILE A 166 -5.39 14.04 2.18
CA ILE A 166 -5.98 12.72 1.94
C ILE A 166 -6.18 12.54 0.44
N GLN A 167 -5.64 11.46 -0.09
CA GLN A 167 -5.76 11.10 -1.49
C GLN A 167 -5.88 9.59 -1.66
N ASN A 168 -6.50 9.14 -2.76
CA ASN A 168 -6.61 7.71 -3.08
C ASN A 168 -7.12 6.85 -1.91
N SER A 169 -8.09 7.34 -1.15
CA SER A 169 -8.48 6.75 0.13
C SER A 169 -9.98 6.54 0.28
N ILE A 170 -10.32 5.52 1.04
CA ILE A 170 -11.67 5.22 1.54
C ILE A 170 -11.57 5.19 3.05
N ILE A 171 -12.32 6.05 3.73
CA ILE A 171 -12.32 6.20 5.18
C ILE A 171 -13.73 5.89 5.68
N GLY A 172 -13.82 5.01 6.67
CA GLY A 172 -15.06 4.57 7.31
C GLY A 172 -15.67 5.61 8.24
N ASP A 173 -16.63 5.17 9.01
CA ASP A 173 -17.38 6.01 9.95
C ASP A 173 -16.62 6.23 11.28
N ASN A 174 -16.85 7.37 11.94
CA ASN A 174 -16.31 7.70 13.26
C ASN A 174 -14.76 7.70 13.33
N VAL A 175 -14.10 8.02 12.24
CA VAL A 175 -12.64 8.10 12.18
C VAL A 175 -12.16 9.50 12.56
N VAL A 176 -11.08 9.55 13.35
CA VAL A 176 -10.40 10.79 13.70
C VAL A 176 -9.00 10.78 13.11
N ILE A 177 -8.65 11.84 12.37
CA ILE A 177 -7.33 12.06 11.79
C ILE A 177 -6.85 13.41 12.27
N GLU A 178 -5.75 13.41 13.01
CA GLU A 178 -5.17 14.62 13.58
C GLU A 178 -4.42 15.45 12.53
N ASN A 179 -3.74 16.52 12.99
CA ASN A 179 -3.10 17.51 12.13
C ASN A 179 -1.87 16.97 11.39
N ASN A 180 -1.55 17.58 10.24
CA ASN A 180 -0.33 17.36 9.46
C ASN A 180 -0.13 15.91 8.99
N CYS A 181 -1.19 15.16 8.76
CA CYS A 181 -1.12 13.81 8.23
C CYS A 181 -1.05 13.79 6.70
N SER A 182 -0.36 12.79 6.14
CA SER A 182 -0.35 12.53 4.70
C SER A 182 -0.82 11.10 4.44
N ILE A 183 -1.99 10.96 3.80
CA ILE A 183 -2.65 9.66 3.63
C ILE A 183 -2.90 9.41 2.14
N GLY A 184 -2.47 8.23 1.66
CA GLY A 184 -2.74 7.78 0.30
C GLY A 184 -1.75 8.28 -0.75
N GLN A 185 -0.62 8.88 -0.36
CA GLN A 185 0.49 9.16 -1.28
C GLN A 185 1.13 7.86 -1.80
N PRO A 186 1.81 7.89 -2.95
CA PRO A 186 2.55 6.74 -3.45
C PRO A 186 3.63 6.29 -2.46
N GLY A 187 3.71 4.99 -2.21
CA GLY A 187 4.74 4.41 -1.37
C GLY A 187 6.11 4.35 -2.05
N PHE A 188 7.11 3.87 -1.31
CA PHE A 188 8.50 3.73 -1.76
C PHE A 188 8.67 2.45 -2.59
N GLY A 189 8.10 2.43 -3.81
CA GLY A 189 8.16 1.32 -4.76
C GLY A 189 9.02 1.67 -5.96
N PHE A 190 10.25 1.11 -6.04
CA PHE A 190 11.17 1.33 -7.14
C PHE A 190 11.85 0.03 -7.54
N PHE A 191 12.15 -0.10 -8.83
CA PHE A 191 13.16 -1.02 -9.32
C PHE A 191 14.50 -0.29 -9.40
N PHE A 192 15.49 -0.78 -8.68
CA PHE A 192 16.83 -0.22 -8.68
C PHE A 192 17.64 -0.79 -9.84
N ASN A 193 18.06 0.09 -10.74
CA ASN A 193 18.98 -0.24 -11.82
C ASN A 193 20.22 0.65 -11.70
N ASN A 194 21.40 0.14 -12.08
CA ASN A 194 22.68 0.85 -11.98
C ASN A 194 22.69 2.25 -12.61
N ASN A 195 21.80 2.52 -13.57
CA ASN A 195 21.75 3.79 -14.30
C ASN A 195 20.48 4.62 -14.02
N ASN A 196 19.36 4.00 -13.63
CA ASN A 196 18.08 4.68 -13.40
C ASN A 196 17.20 3.90 -12.42
N ASN A 197 16.66 4.60 -11.44
CA ASN A 197 15.63 4.05 -10.56
C ASN A 197 14.26 4.18 -11.23
N LEU A 198 13.65 3.08 -11.61
CA LEU A 198 12.34 3.07 -12.25
C LEU A 198 11.24 2.94 -11.20
N LYS A 199 10.42 3.97 -11.06
CA LYS A 199 9.30 3.98 -10.12
C LYS A 199 8.20 3.04 -10.58
N ILE A 200 7.66 2.23 -9.65
CA ILE A 200 6.45 1.44 -9.85
C ILE A 200 5.25 2.36 -9.67
N TYR A 201 4.34 2.39 -10.65
CA TYR A 201 3.11 3.16 -10.52
C TYR A 201 2.14 2.43 -9.57
N HIS A 202 1.76 3.08 -8.48
CA HIS A 202 0.87 2.52 -7.47
C HIS A 202 -0.59 2.76 -7.84
N ILE A 203 -1.40 1.71 -7.85
CA ILE A 203 -2.82 1.74 -8.18
C ILE A 203 -3.74 1.34 -7.02
N GLY A 204 -3.17 0.75 -5.94
CA GLY A 204 -3.89 0.45 -4.73
C GLY A 204 -4.33 1.73 -3.99
N ARG A 205 -5.08 1.57 -2.94
CA ARG A 205 -5.68 2.64 -2.13
C ARG A 205 -5.21 2.52 -0.69
N VAL A 206 -5.60 3.50 0.12
CA VAL A 206 -5.67 3.35 1.58
C VAL A 206 -7.12 3.09 1.96
N ILE A 207 -7.36 2.06 2.74
CA ILE A 207 -8.66 1.74 3.32
C ILE A 207 -8.53 1.80 4.83
N ILE A 208 -9.26 2.72 5.46
CA ILE A 208 -9.34 2.87 6.92
C ILE A 208 -10.77 2.52 7.31
N GLN A 209 -10.94 1.48 8.13
CA GLN A 209 -12.25 1.08 8.63
C GLN A 209 -12.72 1.99 9.76
N ASP A 210 -13.90 1.69 10.30
CA ASP A 210 -14.58 2.50 11.28
C ASP A 210 -13.80 2.66 12.59
N LYS A 211 -14.05 3.76 13.32
CA LYS A 211 -13.57 4.04 14.68
C LYS A 211 -12.05 4.10 14.82
N CYS A 212 -11.31 4.29 13.72
CA CYS A 212 -9.86 4.45 13.78
C CYS A 212 -9.47 5.83 14.30
N TYR A 213 -8.32 5.91 14.96
CA TYR A 213 -7.67 7.13 15.39
C TYR A 213 -6.26 7.24 14.79
N ILE A 214 -5.97 8.33 14.12
CA ILE A 214 -4.68 8.61 13.48
C ILE A 214 -4.09 9.87 14.11
N GLY A 215 -3.02 9.71 14.87
CA GLY A 215 -2.29 10.81 15.52
C GLY A 215 -1.63 11.76 14.54
N SER A 216 -1.14 12.88 15.04
CA SER A 216 -0.54 13.94 14.23
C SER A 216 0.75 13.50 13.54
N ASN A 217 1.02 14.09 12.37
CA ASN A 217 2.21 13.83 11.56
C ASN A 217 2.38 12.37 11.11
N CYS A 218 1.30 11.60 11.02
CA CYS A 218 1.33 10.25 10.48
C CYS A 218 1.39 10.26 8.96
N THR A 219 2.05 9.23 8.39
CA THR A 219 2.07 8.99 6.95
C THR A 219 1.60 7.58 6.64
N ILE A 220 0.61 7.45 5.74
CA ILE A 220 0.04 6.16 5.34
C ILE A 220 0.07 6.08 3.82
N ASP A 221 0.94 5.22 3.29
CA ASP A 221 1.12 5.07 1.85
C ASP A 221 0.01 4.22 1.24
N ARG A 222 -0.39 4.55 0.00
CA ARG A 222 -1.29 3.69 -0.78
C ARG A 222 -0.58 2.41 -1.21
N GLY A 223 -1.33 1.35 -1.37
CA GLY A 223 -0.79 0.11 -1.88
C GLY A 223 -0.33 0.18 -3.34
N SER A 224 0.55 -0.72 -3.73
CA SER A 224 1.03 -0.79 -5.11
C SER A 224 -0.02 -1.38 -6.05
N PHE A 225 -0.31 -2.68 -5.97
CA PHE A 225 -1.33 -3.38 -6.76
C PHE A 225 -2.49 -3.93 -5.90
N SER A 226 -2.35 -3.92 -4.60
CA SER A 226 -3.40 -4.16 -3.60
C SER A 226 -3.48 -2.97 -2.66
N ASP A 227 -4.47 -2.91 -1.81
CA ASP A 227 -4.68 -1.79 -0.90
C ASP A 227 -3.76 -1.86 0.33
N THR A 228 -3.48 -0.73 0.96
CA THR A 228 -3.03 -0.61 2.34
C THR A 228 -4.29 -0.57 3.21
N TYR A 229 -4.38 -1.42 4.22
CA TYR A 229 -5.61 -1.66 4.94
C TYR A 229 -5.43 -1.49 6.46
N MET A 230 -6.37 -0.81 7.08
CA MET A 230 -6.52 -0.69 8.53
C MET A 230 -7.90 -1.17 8.95
N GLY A 231 -7.93 -2.19 9.81
CA GLY A 231 -9.15 -2.74 10.39
C GLY A 231 -9.86 -1.77 11.33
N GLU A 232 -11.03 -2.16 11.81
CA GLU A 232 -11.83 -1.36 12.72
C GLU A 232 -11.09 -1.10 14.04
N ASN A 233 -11.25 0.12 14.60
CA ASN A 233 -10.73 0.49 15.90
C ASN A 233 -9.20 0.37 16.03
N VAL A 234 -8.46 0.69 14.97
CA VAL A 234 -6.99 0.78 14.98
C VAL A 234 -6.57 2.18 15.43
N TYR A 235 -5.62 2.24 16.34
CA TYR A 235 -5.08 3.50 16.87
C TYR A 235 -3.62 3.65 16.51
N LEU A 236 -3.29 4.73 15.82
CA LEU A 236 -1.94 5.17 15.56
C LEU A 236 -1.65 6.44 16.38
N ASP A 237 -0.63 6.41 17.18
CA ASP A 237 -0.11 7.60 17.87
C ASP A 237 0.68 8.48 16.89
N ASN A 238 1.25 9.59 17.37
CA ASN A 238 1.89 10.59 16.53
C ASN A 238 3.14 10.05 15.80
N GLN A 239 3.38 10.54 14.58
CA GLN A 239 4.56 10.24 13.77
C GLN A 239 4.71 8.76 13.39
N VAL A 240 3.61 8.01 13.30
CA VAL A 240 3.64 6.63 12.80
C VAL A 240 3.69 6.64 11.28
N HIS A 241 4.56 5.77 10.72
CA HIS A 241 4.61 5.52 9.28
C HIS A 241 4.10 4.13 8.94
N ILE A 242 3.09 4.07 8.07
CA ILE A 242 2.55 2.83 7.49
C ILE A 242 2.87 2.82 6.00
N ALA A 243 3.78 1.93 5.58
CA ALA A 243 4.17 1.82 4.19
C ALA A 243 3.12 1.08 3.34
N HIS A 244 3.36 1.07 2.02
CA HIS A 244 2.46 0.49 1.04
C HIS A 244 2.15 -1.00 1.29
N ASN A 245 0.91 -1.41 1.02
CA ASN A 245 0.44 -2.79 1.14
C ASN A 245 0.49 -3.38 2.58
N VAL A 246 0.66 -2.55 3.59
CA VAL A 246 0.52 -3.00 4.98
C VAL A 246 -0.94 -3.29 5.27
N SER A 247 -1.19 -4.38 5.99
CA SER A 247 -2.52 -4.72 6.53
C SER A 247 -2.45 -4.77 8.04
N ILE A 248 -3.35 -4.03 8.72
CA ILE A 248 -3.45 -4.00 10.18
C ILE A 248 -4.82 -4.52 10.58
N GLY A 249 -4.84 -5.55 11.43
CA GLY A 249 -6.05 -6.12 12.01
C GLY A 249 -6.71 -5.19 13.03
N SER A 250 -7.98 -5.49 13.34
CA SER A 250 -8.80 -4.66 14.21
C SER A 250 -8.29 -4.60 15.65
N ASN A 251 -8.60 -3.50 16.34
CA ASN A 251 -8.26 -3.26 17.75
C ASN A 251 -6.74 -3.23 18.04
N SER A 252 -5.91 -2.95 17.05
CA SER A 252 -4.47 -2.87 17.19
C SER A 252 -4.00 -1.44 17.45
N ILE A 253 -2.94 -1.27 18.24
CA ILE A 253 -2.44 0.02 18.69
C ILE A 253 -0.94 0.11 18.40
N LEU A 254 -0.51 1.18 17.72
CA LEU A 254 0.87 1.50 17.44
C LEU A 254 1.23 2.84 18.11
N ALA A 255 2.16 2.78 19.06
CA ALA A 255 2.63 3.99 19.75
C ALA A 255 3.55 4.84 18.86
N GLY A 256 3.89 6.04 19.34
CA GLY A 256 4.54 7.08 18.55
C GLY A 256 5.86 6.68 17.91
N GLN A 257 6.10 7.24 16.74
CA GLN A 257 7.31 7.05 15.94
C GLN A 257 7.56 5.59 15.48
N CYS A 258 6.53 4.75 15.44
CA CYS A 258 6.65 3.43 14.84
C CYS A 258 6.75 3.52 13.32
N GLY A 259 7.54 2.62 12.73
CA GLY A 259 7.61 2.46 11.27
C GLY A 259 7.32 1.01 10.87
N VAL A 260 6.35 0.82 9.99
CA VAL A 260 5.97 -0.50 9.45
C VAL A 260 6.27 -0.52 7.97
N ALA A 261 7.25 -1.33 7.55
CA ALA A 261 7.65 -1.43 6.16
C ALA A 261 6.65 -2.22 5.31
N GLY A 262 6.74 -2.03 3.98
CA GLY A 262 5.74 -2.48 3.01
C GLY A 262 5.44 -3.98 3.04
N SER A 263 4.21 -4.33 2.70
CA SER A 263 3.70 -5.71 2.61
C SER A 263 3.76 -6.50 3.92
N THR A 264 3.79 -5.82 5.05
CA THR A 264 3.70 -6.43 6.38
C THR A 264 2.24 -6.60 6.78
N THR A 265 1.93 -7.75 7.37
CA THR A 265 0.62 -8.02 7.98
C THR A 265 0.74 -7.97 9.50
N ILE A 266 -0.15 -7.20 10.14
CA ILE A 266 -0.30 -7.11 11.58
C ILE A 266 -1.67 -7.67 11.92
N GLY A 267 -1.75 -8.60 12.85
CA GLY A 267 -2.98 -9.23 13.32
C GLY A 267 -3.89 -8.31 14.14
N ASN A 268 -4.89 -8.92 14.75
CA ASN A 268 -5.83 -8.23 15.62
C ASN A 268 -5.29 -8.10 17.05
N TYR A 269 -5.70 -7.06 17.77
CA TYR A 269 -5.34 -6.83 19.18
C TYR A 269 -3.83 -6.74 19.43
N VAL A 270 -3.06 -6.33 18.45
CA VAL A 270 -1.60 -6.16 18.55
C VAL A 270 -1.28 -4.84 19.22
N ARG A 271 -0.28 -4.84 20.12
CA ARG A 271 0.22 -3.64 20.79
C ARG A 271 1.69 -3.43 20.46
N ILE A 272 2.01 -2.33 19.80
CA ILE A 272 3.37 -1.99 19.40
C ILE A 272 3.82 -0.74 20.17
N GLY A 273 4.90 -0.88 20.95
CA GLY A 273 5.51 0.20 21.70
C GLY A 273 6.18 1.25 20.83
N GLY A 274 6.47 2.43 21.40
CA GLY A 274 7.05 3.54 20.64
C GLY A 274 8.41 3.23 20.01
N GLN A 275 8.66 3.84 18.84
CA GLN A 275 9.91 3.70 18.08
C GLN A 275 10.25 2.26 17.65
N VAL A 276 9.26 1.42 17.51
CA VAL A 276 9.44 0.08 16.94
C VAL A 276 9.57 0.18 15.42
N GLY A 277 10.57 -0.50 14.87
CA GLY A 277 10.72 -0.68 13.43
C GLY A 277 10.37 -2.10 13.02
N VAL A 278 9.49 -2.26 12.04
CA VAL A 278 9.09 -3.57 11.49
C VAL A 278 9.56 -3.67 10.04
N ILE A 279 10.37 -4.70 9.72
CA ILE A 279 10.81 -4.97 8.35
C ILE A 279 9.62 -5.36 7.46
N GLY A 280 9.78 -5.22 6.14
CA GLY A 280 8.77 -5.61 5.17
C GLY A 280 8.56 -7.12 5.04
N HIS A 281 7.39 -7.52 4.54
CA HIS A 281 7.04 -8.91 4.22
C HIS A 281 7.06 -9.88 5.41
N VAL A 282 6.74 -9.40 6.60
CA VAL A 282 6.57 -10.25 7.79
C VAL A 282 5.12 -10.27 8.25
N ASN A 283 4.76 -11.34 8.96
CA ASN A 283 3.45 -11.50 9.58
C ASN A 283 3.60 -11.41 11.11
N ILE A 284 2.86 -10.51 11.72
CA ILE A 284 2.74 -10.37 13.17
C ILE A 284 1.35 -10.93 13.54
N GLY A 285 1.34 -11.98 14.34
CA GLY A 285 0.12 -12.69 14.73
C GLY A 285 -0.79 -11.86 15.64
N ASP A 286 -1.96 -12.43 15.94
CA ASP A 286 -2.92 -11.82 16.84
C ASP A 286 -2.40 -11.75 18.29
N HIS A 287 -2.83 -10.74 19.04
CA HIS A 287 -2.51 -10.55 20.46
C HIS A 287 -0.99 -10.47 20.77
N VAL A 288 -0.19 -10.03 19.82
CA VAL A 288 1.25 -9.82 20.01
C VAL A 288 1.49 -8.48 20.71
N GLU A 289 2.40 -8.48 21.68
CA GLU A 289 2.90 -7.28 22.35
C GLU A 289 4.39 -7.07 22.02
N ILE A 290 4.73 -5.88 21.48
CA ILE A 290 6.11 -5.53 21.12
C ILE A 290 6.54 -4.33 21.96
N ALA A 291 7.58 -4.52 22.78
CA ALA A 291 8.13 -3.45 23.62
C ALA A 291 8.77 -2.34 22.78
N ALA A 292 8.78 -1.14 23.34
CA ALA A 292 9.37 0.04 22.69
C ALA A 292 10.82 -0.17 22.22
N LYS A 293 11.20 0.49 21.13
CA LYS A 293 12.54 0.43 20.50
C LYS A 293 12.98 -0.95 19.97
N SER A 294 12.06 -1.91 19.86
CA SER A 294 12.36 -3.21 19.27
C SER A 294 12.48 -3.13 17.75
N GLY A 295 13.42 -3.86 17.17
CA GLY A 295 13.54 -4.09 15.73
C GLY A 295 13.00 -5.47 15.34
N VAL A 296 11.87 -5.53 14.67
CA VAL A 296 11.23 -6.78 14.21
C VAL A 296 11.80 -7.18 12.85
N ARG A 297 12.47 -8.33 12.77
CA ARG A 297 13.12 -8.83 11.55
C ARG A 297 12.53 -10.14 11.03
N ASN A 298 11.65 -10.79 11.77
CA ASN A 298 11.00 -12.05 11.42
C ASN A 298 9.52 -12.00 11.78
N SER A 299 8.74 -12.89 11.17
CA SER A 299 7.35 -13.09 11.57
C SER A 299 7.25 -13.53 13.03
N ILE A 300 6.15 -13.15 13.67
CA ILE A 300 5.88 -13.39 15.10
C ILE A 300 4.56 -14.14 15.20
N GLU A 301 4.56 -15.27 15.87
CA GLU A 301 3.36 -16.06 16.10
C GLU A 301 2.39 -15.38 17.07
N ASN A 302 1.15 -15.85 17.11
CA ASN A 302 0.10 -15.30 17.98
C ASN A 302 0.52 -15.33 19.47
N ASN A 303 0.00 -14.37 20.25
CA ASN A 303 0.14 -14.30 21.71
C ASN A 303 1.58 -14.15 22.22
N GLN A 304 2.53 -13.71 21.40
CA GLN A 304 3.91 -13.51 21.79
C GLN A 304 4.16 -12.12 22.39
N LYS A 305 5.09 -12.05 23.34
CA LYS A 305 5.64 -10.80 23.89
C LYS A 305 7.09 -10.66 23.49
N ILE A 306 7.39 -9.63 22.71
CA ILE A 306 8.70 -9.40 22.11
C ILE A 306 9.34 -8.15 22.72
N MET A 307 10.62 -8.24 23.01
CA MET A 307 11.41 -7.12 23.53
C MET A 307 12.80 -7.12 22.90
N GLY A 308 13.29 -5.93 22.57
CA GLY A 308 14.67 -5.71 22.13
C GLY A 308 15.26 -4.47 22.80
N ASP A 309 16.54 -4.41 22.91
CA ASP A 309 17.41 -3.26 23.25
C ASP A 309 16.90 -2.28 24.33
N PRO A 310 16.63 -2.72 25.59
CA PRO A 310 16.32 -1.80 26.67
C PRO A 310 17.54 -0.93 27.01
N ALA A 311 17.30 0.33 27.40
CA ALA A 311 18.34 1.18 27.97
C ALA A 311 18.87 0.55 29.27
N ILE A 312 20.17 0.47 29.40
CA ILE A 312 20.86 -0.02 30.60
C ILE A 312 21.86 1.01 31.09
N ASN A 313 22.32 0.87 32.33
CA ASN A 313 23.36 1.74 32.88
C ASN A 313 24.59 1.79 31.95
N MET A 314 25.13 2.98 31.72
CA MET A 314 26.23 3.22 30.78
C MET A 314 27.45 2.31 31.03
N PHE A 315 27.88 2.13 32.28
CA PHE A 315 29.00 1.24 32.60
C PHE A 315 28.71 -0.23 32.28
N THR A 316 27.46 -0.64 32.48
CA THR A 316 27.01 -2.00 32.12
C THR A 316 27.00 -2.18 30.61
N TYR A 317 26.57 -1.18 29.85
CA TYR A 317 26.60 -1.17 28.38
C TYR A 317 28.04 -1.30 27.88
N LEU A 318 28.92 -0.44 28.34
CA LEU A 318 30.35 -0.47 27.96
C LEU A 318 31.03 -1.80 28.28
N LYS A 319 30.77 -2.37 29.47
CA LYS A 319 31.30 -3.70 29.82
C LYS A 319 30.78 -4.80 28.88
N LYS A 320 29.52 -4.79 28.50
CA LYS A 320 28.94 -5.76 27.54
C LYS A 320 29.57 -5.62 26.16
N THR A 321 29.76 -4.40 25.67
CA THR A 321 30.34 -4.10 24.34
C THR A 321 31.80 -4.53 24.28
N LEU A 322 32.59 -4.22 25.31
CA LEU A 322 34.00 -4.63 25.40
C LEU A 322 34.17 -6.16 25.48
N LYS A 323 33.24 -6.87 26.13
CA LYS A 323 33.28 -8.34 26.14
C LYS A 323 32.95 -8.93 24.76
N LYS A 324 32.02 -8.37 23.99
CA LYS A 324 31.72 -8.81 22.62
C LYS A 324 32.91 -8.63 21.68
N ASN A 325 33.63 -7.51 21.77
CA ASN A 325 34.80 -7.24 20.91
C ASN A 325 36.04 -8.07 21.27
N LYS A 326 36.06 -8.76 22.43
CA LYS A 326 37.11 -9.70 22.78
C LYS A 326 36.84 -11.14 22.35
N LEU A 327 35.64 -11.43 21.82
CA LEU A 327 35.19 -12.73 21.34
C LEU A 327 35.04 -12.77 19.79
N SER A 328 35.32 -11.69 19.12
CA SER A 328 35.49 -11.55 17.66
C SER A 328 36.99 -11.38 17.34
#